data_b8e3b61da8e20dc9b99a94eea387948a
#
_entry.id   b8e3b61da8e20dc9b99a94eea387948a
#
_cell.length_a   1.000
_cell.length_b   1.000
_cell.length_c   1.000
_cell.angle_alpha   90.00
_cell.angle_beta   90.00
_cell.angle_gamma   90.00
#
_symmetry.space_group_name_H-M   'P 1'
#
loop_
_entity.id
_entity.type
_entity.pdbx_description
1 polymer ?
#
loop_
_entity_poly.entity_id
_entity_poly.type
_entity_poly.pdbx_seq_one_letter_code
_entity_poly.pdbx_strand_id
1 'polypeptide(L)'
;VSGDGLVFTNHHCGFSSIQQHSSVEHDYLKDGFVARNLSEELPNPELYVRFLLHQQDVTRRVLGAVKPDMNESERTSVVDSVMLVIGEEVSRKDSTLIGIVDAYYGGNEFWLSVYRDYNDVRLVFAPPSSVGKFGWDTDNWVWPRHTGDFAVFRIYAGKDNRPADYSPDNVPYHPEYVAPISLDGYREGSFCMTMGYPGSTERYLSSFGIEEMMTTTNQAQIDVRGVKQAIWKREMDSRDSIRIKYASKYDESSNYWKSSIGVNRTIKKLHVLDKKRAMETELRRWIQQTPEEREHLLHLFSDLELNYKSCLLYTSDAADE
;
A
#
# COMPACT_ATOMS: atom_id res chain seq x y z
N VAL A 1 -18.93 -3.29 -2.80
CA VAL A 1 -19.36 -4.48 -3.58
C VAL A 1 -20.84 -4.37 -3.84
N SER A 2 -21.29 -4.67 -5.08
CA SER A 2 -22.73 -4.68 -5.45
C SER A 2 -23.44 -5.93 -4.90
N GLY A 3 -24.78 -5.96 -4.98
CA GLY A 3 -25.58 -7.12 -4.58
C GLY A 3 -25.25 -8.42 -5.34
N ASP A 4 -24.65 -8.31 -6.52
CA ASP A 4 -24.21 -9.44 -7.36
C ASP A 4 -22.67 -9.52 -7.47
N GLY A 5 -21.97 -9.16 -6.41
CA GLY A 5 -20.53 -9.34 -6.28
C GLY A 5 -19.64 -8.42 -7.12
N LEU A 6 -20.17 -7.42 -7.86
CA LEU A 6 -19.34 -6.49 -8.61
C LEU A 6 -18.49 -5.62 -7.68
N VAL A 7 -17.20 -5.56 -7.95
CA VAL A 7 -16.21 -4.73 -7.24
C VAL A 7 -15.72 -3.64 -8.18
N PHE A 8 -15.92 -2.40 -7.77
CA PHE A 8 -15.35 -1.24 -8.46
C PHE A 8 -14.01 -0.90 -7.81
N THR A 9 -12.96 -0.81 -8.60
CA THR A 9 -11.61 -0.46 -8.15
C THR A 9 -10.93 0.44 -9.18
N ASN A 10 -9.72 0.87 -8.90
CA ASN A 10 -8.93 1.66 -9.84
C ASN A 10 -8.39 0.79 -10.99
N HIS A 11 -8.25 1.36 -12.18
CA HIS A 11 -7.60 0.69 -13.31
C HIS A 11 -6.16 0.28 -12.96
N HIS A 12 -5.42 1.15 -12.27
CA HIS A 12 -4.05 0.83 -11.87
C HIS A 12 -3.98 -0.30 -10.84
N CYS A 13 -4.99 -0.50 -9.99
CA CYS A 13 -5.06 -1.66 -9.09
C CYS A 13 -5.30 -2.97 -9.85
N GLY A 14 -6.11 -2.92 -10.92
CA GLY A 14 -6.38 -4.07 -11.79
C GLY A 14 -5.36 -4.27 -12.92
N PHE A 15 -4.35 -3.42 -13.03
CA PHE A 15 -3.50 -3.36 -14.21
C PHE A 15 -2.74 -4.66 -14.50
N SER A 16 -2.20 -5.32 -13.47
CA SER A 16 -1.52 -6.61 -13.61
C SER A 16 -2.48 -7.72 -14.06
N SER A 17 -3.70 -7.73 -13.55
CA SER A 17 -4.74 -8.68 -13.96
C SER A 17 -5.14 -8.48 -15.42
N ILE A 18 -5.33 -7.24 -15.86
CA ILE A 18 -5.61 -6.91 -17.27
C ILE A 18 -4.44 -7.35 -18.16
N GLN A 19 -3.20 -7.12 -17.70
CA GLN A 19 -1.99 -7.55 -18.40
C GLN A 19 -1.91 -9.07 -18.56
N GLN A 20 -2.22 -9.85 -17.53
CA GLN A 20 -2.19 -11.32 -17.58
C GLN A 20 -3.10 -11.88 -18.69
N HIS A 21 -4.21 -11.22 -18.98
CA HIS A 21 -5.14 -11.59 -20.04
C HIS A 21 -4.81 -10.99 -21.41
N SER A 22 -3.80 -10.12 -21.48
CA SER A 22 -3.42 -9.45 -22.74
C SER A 22 -2.41 -10.24 -23.53
N SER A 23 -2.61 -10.30 -24.84
CA SER A 23 -1.66 -10.81 -25.83
C SER A 23 -1.50 -9.83 -26.99
N VAL A 24 -0.64 -10.15 -27.95
CA VAL A 24 -0.50 -9.30 -29.15
C VAL A 24 -1.78 -9.32 -30.00
N GLU A 25 -2.49 -10.45 -30.01
CA GLU A 25 -3.77 -10.61 -30.72
C GLU A 25 -4.97 -10.02 -29.97
N HIS A 26 -4.88 -9.97 -28.65
CA HIS A 26 -5.94 -9.46 -27.76
C HIS A 26 -5.31 -8.52 -26.70
N ASP A 27 -5.06 -7.29 -27.08
CA ASP A 27 -4.41 -6.31 -26.23
C ASP A 27 -5.41 -5.57 -25.32
N TYR A 28 -5.87 -6.24 -24.28
CA TYR A 28 -6.84 -5.67 -23.33
C TYR A 28 -6.30 -4.46 -22.57
N LEU A 29 -4.98 -4.33 -22.42
CA LEU A 29 -4.39 -3.10 -21.89
C LEU A 29 -4.66 -1.91 -22.80
N LYS A 30 -4.47 -2.08 -24.11
CA LYS A 30 -4.62 -1.01 -25.09
C LYS A 30 -6.08 -0.75 -25.45
N ASP A 31 -6.83 -1.82 -25.73
CA ASP A 31 -8.16 -1.74 -26.34
C ASP A 31 -9.30 -1.82 -25.32
N GLY A 32 -8.97 -2.19 -24.06
CA GLY A 32 -9.93 -2.45 -23.00
C GLY A 32 -10.57 -3.82 -23.11
N PHE A 33 -11.41 -4.14 -22.13
CA PHE A 33 -12.14 -5.41 -22.05
C PHE A 33 -13.54 -5.17 -21.50
N VAL A 34 -14.52 -5.91 -22.02
CA VAL A 34 -15.87 -5.98 -21.46
C VAL A 34 -16.46 -7.38 -21.62
N ALA A 35 -16.81 -8.02 -20.51
CA ALA A 35 -17.62 -9.23 -20.50
C ALA A 35 -19.10 -8.87 -20.65
N ARG A 36 -19.78 -9.48 -21.61
CA ARG A 36 -21.21 -9.25 -21.89
C ARG A 36 -22.13 -10.13 -21.09
N ASN A 37 -21.58 -11.21 -20.54
CA ASN A 37 -22.26 -12.18 -19.70
C ASN A 37 -21.26 -12.86 -18.76
N LEU A 38 -21.74 -13.60 -17.75
CA LEU A 38 -20.92 -14.23 -16.72
C LEU A 38 -19.89 -15.24 -17.29
N SER A 39 -20.18 -15.89 -18.41
CA SER A 39 -19.26 -16.87 -19.00
C SER A 39 -18.07 -16.24 -19.75
N GLU A 40 -18.12 -14.95 -20.02
CA GLU A 40 -17.03 -14.19 -20.64
C GLU A 40 -16.11 -13.53 -19.60
N GLU A 41 -16.48 -13.56 -18.31
CA GLU A 41 -15.68 -12.97 -17.24
C GLU A 41 -14.38 -13.77 -17.04
N LEU A 42 -13.24 -13.09 -16.99
CA LEU A 42 -11.91 -13.70 -17.01
C LEU A 42 -11.40 -13.95 -15.57
N PRO A 43 -11.11 -15.22 -15.20
CA PRO A 43 -10.66 -15.55 -13.85
C PRO A 43 -9.23 -15.06 -13.59
N ASN A 44 -8.96 -14.59 -12.37
CA ASN A 44 -7.66 -14.13 -11.91
C ASN A 44 -7.19 -14.97 -10.71
N PRO A 45 -6.42 -16.04 -10.92
CA PRO A 45 -6.08 -17.01 -9.87
C PRO A 45 -5.27 -16.44 -8.71
N GLU A 46 -4.54 -15.35 -8.94
CA GLU A 46 -3.70 -14.70 -7.91
C GLU A 46 -4.40 -13.53 -7.21
N LEU A 47 -5.62 -13.19 -7.63
CA LEU A 47 -6.38 -12.09 -7.08
C LEU A 47 -7.38 -12.60 -6.04
N TYR A 48 -7.45 -11.90 -4.92
CA TYR A 48 -8.47 -12.16 -3.89
C TYR A 48 -9.10 -10.85 -3.44
N VAL A 49 -10.30 -10.95 -2.89
CA VAL A 49 -10.96 -9.83 -2.19
C VAL A 49 -11.09 -10.19 -0.72
N ARG A 50 -10.53 -9.31 0.12
CA ARG A 50 -10.48 -9.47 1.57
C ARG A 50 -11.49 -8.57 2.26
N PHE A 51 -12.35 -9.15 3.07
CA PHE A 51 -13.32 -8.43 3.90
C PHE A 51 -12.85 -8.42 5.34
N LEU A 52 -12.73 -7.22 5.92
CA LEU A 52 -12.57 -7.05 7.36
C LEU A 52 -13.89 -7.36 8.06
N LEU A 53 -13.90 -8.32 8.98
CA LEU A 53 -15.10 -8.70 9.74
C LEU A 53 -15.16 -7.99 11.09
N HIS A 54 -14.07 -7.97 11.84
CA HIS A 54 -13.95 -7.21 13.08
C HIS A 54 -12.49 -6.98 13.46
N GLN A 55 -12.28 -6.05 14.40
CA GLN A 55 -10.99 -5.80 15.02
C GLN A 55 -11.11 -5.90 16.54
N GLN A 56 -10.01 -6.31 17.19
CA GLN A 56 -9.92 -6.45 18.64
C GLN A 56 -8.56 -5.96 19.13
N ASP A 57 -8.56 -5.15 20.19
CA ASP A 57 -7.35 -4.78 20.90
C ASP A 57 -6.75 -6.00 21.63
N VAL A 58 -5.52 -6.34 21.31
CA VAL A 58 -4.75 -7.44 21.89
C VAL A 58 -3.46 -6.96 22.57
N THR A 59 -3.30 -5.64 22.73
CA THR A 59 -2.11 -4.98 23.28
C THR A 59 -1.66 -5.61 24.61
N ARG A 60 -2.59 -5.78 25.54
CA ARG A 60 -2.27 -6.37 26.86
C ARG A 60 -1.72 -7.80 26.73
N ARG A 61 -2.23 -8.58 25.80
CA ARG A 61 -1.79 -9.95 25.56
C ARG A 61 -0.39 -9.99 24.95
N VAL A 62 -0.10 -9.13 23.99
CA VAL A 62 1.21 -9.04 23.33
C VAL A 62 2.27 -8.51 24.30
N LEU A 63 2.02 -7.33 24.89
CA LEU A 63 2.99 -6.68 25.79
C LEU A 63 3.16 -7.43 27.13
N GLY A 64 2.15 -8.20 27.56
CA GLY A 64 2.25 -9.02 28.77
C GLY A 64 3.23 -10.19 28.68
N ALA A 65 3.67 -10.55 27.48
CA ALA A 65 4.72 -11.56 27.26
C ALA A 65 6.14 -10.97 27.29
N VAL A 66 6.27 -9.65 27.17
CA VAL A 66 7.56 -8.95 27.19
C VAL A 66 8.03 -8.76 28.62
N LYS A 67 9.28 -9.14 28.91
CA LYS A 67 9.91 -8.98 30.23
C LYS A 67 10.82 -7.75 30.25
N PRO A 68 10.99 -7.08 31.41
CA PRO A 68 11.79 -5.86 31.51
C PRO A 68 13.30 -6.05 31.21
N ASP A 69 13.80 -7.27 31.34
CA ASP A 69 15.21 -7.63 31.16
C ASP A 69 15.55 -8.10 29.73
N MET A 70 14.57 -8.15 28.83
CA MET A 70 14.78 -8.51 27.42
C MET A 70 15.52 -7.40 26.67
N ASN A 71 16.53 -7.79 25.89
CA ASN A 71 17.10 -6.91 24.88
C ASN A 71 16.13 -6.75 23.69
N GLU A 72 16.43 -5.81 22.77
CA GLU A 72 15.52 -5.48 21.65
C GLU A 72 15.25 -6.66 20.70
N SER A 73 16.24 -7.50 20.43
CA SER A 73 16.09 -8.69 19.59
C SER A 73 15.19 -9.75 20.25
N GLU A 74 15.36 -9.98 21.54
CA GLU A 74 14.51 -10.89 22.31
C GLU A 74 13.08 -10.36 22.39
N ARG A 75 12.92 -9.07 22.66
CA ARG A 75 11.62 -8.39 22.70
C ARG A 75 10.88 -8.55 21.36
N THR A 76 11.54 -8.23 20.24
CA THR A 76 10.96 -8.38 18.90
C THR A 76 10.53 -9.81 18.62
N SER A 77 11.41 -10.80 18.92
CA SER A 77 11.10 -12.22 18.70
C SER A 77 9.90 -12.70 19.51
N VAL A 78 9.76 -12.24 20.76
CA VAL A 78 8.61 -12.60 21.61
C VAL A 78 7.34 -11.93 21.09
N VAL A 79 7.38 -10.65 20.73
CA VAL A 79 6.25 -9.91 20.17
C VAL A 79 5.76 -10.60 18.90
N ASP A 80 6.65 -10.87 17.92
CA ASP A 80 6.30 -11.51 16.65
C ASP A 80 5.69 -12.91 16.87
N SER A 81 6.25 -13.69 17.79
CA SER A 81 5.74 -15.02 18.12
C SER A 81 4.31 -14.95 18.71
N VAL A 82 4.06 -14.01 19.61
CA VAL A 82 2.73 -13.85 20.21
C VAL A 82 1.72 -13.34 19.18
N MET A 83 2.11 -12.39 18.34
CA MET A 83 1.26 -11.88 17.24
C MET A 83 0.86 -13.03 16.31
N LEU A 84 1.83 -13.88 15.91
CA LEU A 84 1.58 -15.05 15.06
C LEU A 84 0.58 -16.02 15.70
N VAL A 85 0.80 -16.38 16.97
CA VAL A 85 -0.07 -17.29 17.72
C VAL A 85 -1.49 -16.77 17.81
N ILE A 86 -1.67 -15.47 18.08
CA ILE A 86 -3.00 -14.84 18.12
C ILE A 86 -3.69 -14.94 16.76
N GLY A 87 -2.98 -14.65 15.67
CA GLY A 87 -3.51 -14.78 14.30
C GLY A 87 -3.92 -16.22 13.96
N GLU A 88 -3.07 -17.21 14.28
CA GLU A 88 -3.35 -18.63 14.04
C GLU A 88 -4.55 -19.16 14.83
N GLU A 89 -4.81 -18.66 16.04
CA GLU A 89 -5.98 -19.05 16.82
C GLU A 89 -7.30 -18.76 16.09
N VAL A 90 -7.35 -17.75 15.25
CA VAL A 90 -8.52 -17.42 14.42
C VAL A 90 -8.76 -18.52 13.39
N SER A 91 -7.73 -18.86 12.61
CA SER A 91 -7.82 -19.87 11.55
C SER A 91 -8.05 -21.29 12.11
N ARG A 92 -7.57 -21.59 13.33
CA ARG A 92 -7.85 -22.87 14.01
C ARG A 92 -9.32 -23.01 14.42
N LYS A 93 -10.01 -21.91 14.73
CA LYS A 93 -11.44 -21.92 15.07
C LYS A 93 -12.32 -22.02 13.84
N ASP A 94 -11.98 -21.31 12.79
CA ASP A 94 -12.65 -21.32 11.48
C ASP A 94 -11.59 -21.14 10.38
N SER A 95 -11.37 -22.19 9.60
CA SER A 95 -10.37 -22.21 8.52
C SER A 95 -10.67 -21.25 7.36
N THR A 96 -11.87 -20.66 7.31
CA THR A 96 -12.25 -19.64 6.32
C THR A 96 -11.88 -18.23 6.77
N LEU A 97 -11.34 -18.08 8.00
CA LEU A 97 -10.96 -16.81 8.57
C LEU A 97 -9.44 -16.67 8.66
N ILE A 98 -8.98 -15.44 8.53
CA ILE A 98 -7.57 -15.06 8.64
C ILE A 98 -7.44 -14.04 9.76
N GLY A 99 -6.59 -14.32 10.74
CA GLY A 99 -6.23 -13.37 11.78
C GLY A 99 -4.88 -12.74 11.49
N ILE A 100 -4.81 -11.43 11.50
CA ILE A 100 -3.57 -10.66 11.38
C ILE A 100 -3.50 -9.70 12.56
N VAL A 101 -2.36 -9.69 13.24
CA VAL A 101 -2.09 -8.72 14.31
C VAL A 101 -1.12 -7.68 13.77
N ASP A 102 -1.52 -6.42 13.84
CA ASP A 102 -0.71 -5.28 13.44
C ASP A 102 -0.28 -4.46 14.65
N ALA A 103 0.96 -3.95 14.62
CA ALA A 103 1.49 -3.02 15.60
C ALA A 103 1.21 -1.57 15.17
N TYR A 104 0.68 -0.77 16.09
CA TYR A 104 0.40 0.64 15.90
C TYR A 104 1.27 1.51 16.83
N TYR A 105 1.46 2.76 16.47
CA TYR A 105 2.19 3.76 17.27
C TYR A 105 3.58 3.28 17.74
N GLY A 106 4.33 2.66 16.80
CA GLY A 106 5.67 2.18 17.10
C GLY A 106 5.70 0.99 18.08
N GLY A 107 4.65 0.15 18.10
CA GLY A 107 4.56 -1.03 18.98
C GLY A 107 4.02 -0.72 20.38
N ASN A 108 3.27 0.40 20.52
CA ASN A 108 2.57 0.74 21.76
C ASN A 108 1.16 0.15 21.82
N GLU A 109 0.57 -0.16 20.67
CA GLU A 109 -0.73 -0.82 20.56
C GLU A 109 -0.66 -1.96 19.55
N PHE A 110 -1.45 -3.02 19.79
CA PHE A 110 -1.55 -4.20 18.93
C PHE A 110 -3.02 -4.54 18.71
N TRP A 111 -3.39 -4.65 17.43
CA TRP A 111 -4.76 -4.93 17.05
C TRP A 111 -4.86 -6.17 16.19
N LEU A 112 -5.69 -7.14 16.62
CA LEU A 112 -6.07 -8.27 15.79
C LEU A 112 -7.17 -7.84 14.84
N SER A 113 -6.91 -8.00 13.55
CA SER A 113 -7.91 -7.87 12.48
C SER A 113 -8.29 -9.26 12.00
N VAL A 114 -9.59 -9.55 11.94
CA VAL A 114 -10.13 -10.81 11.43
C VAL A 114 -10.75 -10.58 10.07
N TYR A 115 -10.30 -11.34 9.09
CA TYR A 115 -10.66 -11.21 7.69
C TYR A 115 -11.27 -12.49 7.13
N ARG A 116 -11.98 -12.33 6.02
CA ARG A 116 -12.41 -13.40 5.13
C ARG A 116 -12.00 -13.09 3.71
N ASP A 117 -11.32 -14.03 3.04
CA ASP A 117 -10.86 -13.89 1.66
C ASP A 117 -11.75 -14.68 0.71
N TYR A 118 -12.02 -14.10 -0.45
CA TYR A 118 -12.67 -14.75 -1.58
C TYR A 118 -11.68 -14.78 -2.75
N ASN A 119 -11.34 -15.96 -3.22
CA ASN A 119 -10.25 -16.21 -4.19
C ASN A 119 -10.72 -16.31 -5.63
N ASP A 120 -12.02 -16.55 -5.90
CA ASP A 120 -12.53 -16.53 -7.27
C ASP A 120 -12.98 -15.12 -7.64
N VAL A 121 -12.05 -14.36 -8.20
CA VAL A 121 -12.27 -12.98 -8.65
C VAL A 121 -12.05 -12.90 -10.16
N ARG A 122 -13.03 -12.39 -10.89
CA ARG A 122 -13.00 -12.36 -12.35
C ARG A 122 -13.07 -10.92 -12.88
N LEU A 123 -12.31 -10.65 -13.94
CA LEU A 123 -12.34 -9.38 -14.64
C LEU A 123 -13.63 -9.27 -15.46
N VAL A 124 -14.37 -8.20 -15.23
CA VAL A 124 -15.64 -7.90 -15.91
C VAL A 124 -15.46 -6.77 -16.93
N PHE A 125 -14.75 -5.72 -16.52
CA PHE A 125 -14.55 -4.55 -17.35
C PHE A 125 -13.23 -3.86 -17.04
N ALA A 126 -12.55 -3.45 -18.10
CA ALA A 126 -11.43 -2.52 -18.02
C ALA A 126 -11.52 -1.53 -19.18
N PRO A 127 -11.44 -0.21 -18.96
CA PRO A 127 -11.36 0.74 -20.06
C PRO A 127 -10.03 0.59 -20.80
N PRO A 128 -9.93 1.03 -22.06
CA PRO A 128 -8.66 1.11 -22.76
C PRO A 128 -7.70 2.04 -22.00
N SER A 129 -6.38 1.79 -22.08
CA SER A 129 -5.37 2.59 -21.39
C SER A 129 -5.44 4.08 -21.75
N SER A 130 -5.95 4.44 -22.93
CA SER A 130 -6.22 5.83 -23.31
C SER A 130 -7.24 6.53 -22.41
N VAL A 131 -8.03 5.79 -21.65
CA VAL A 131 -8.97 6.29 -20.63
C VAL A 131 -8.45 5.95 -19.23
N GLY A 132 -8.21 4.65 -18.95
CA GLY A 132 -7.81 4.14 -17.64
C GLY A 132 -6.46 4.66 -17.15
N LYS A 133 -5.63 5.15 -18.09
CA LYS A 133 -4.32 5.70 -17.81
C LYS A 133 -4.06 7.00 -18.59
N PHE A 134 -5.13 7.79 -18.82
CA PHE A 134 -5.02 9.07 -19.49
C PHE A 134 -4.00 9.97 -18.81
N GLY A 135 -3.14 10.62 -19.61
CA GLY A 135 -2.02 11.44 -19.13
C GLY A 135 -0.77 10.62 -18.76
N TRP A 136 -0.86 9.30 -18.68
CA TRP A 136 0.28 8.39 -18.45
C TRP A 136 1.20 8.86 -17.31
N ASP A 137 2.51 8.64 -17.46
CA ASP A 137 3.51 9.08 -16.50
C ASP A 137 3.58 10.61 -16.35
N THR A 138 3.17 11.39 -17.37
CA THR A 138 3.18 12.85 -17.31
C THR A 138 2.30 13.38 -16.18
N ASP A 139 1.11 12.80 -16.01
CA ASP A 139 0.13 13.25 -15.00
C ASP A 139 0.25 12.49 -13.67
N ASN A 140 1.08 11.44 -13.59
CA ASN A 140 1.25 10.72 -12.34
C ASN A 140 1.94 11.60 -11.28
N TRP A 141 1.37 11.64 -10.07
CA TRP A 141 1.75 12.54 -8.97
C TRP A 141 1.63 14.04 -9.32
N VAL A 142 0.78 14.37 -10.30
CA VAL A 142 0.51 15.75 -10.71
C VAL A 142 -0.99 16.02 -10.65
N TRP A 143 -1.35 17.24 -10.33
CA TRP A 143 -2.73 17.72 -10.31
C TRP A 143 -2.86 18.95 -11.24
N PRO A 144 -3.94 19.12 -11.99
CA PRO A 144 -5.13 18.24 -12.07
C PRO A 144 -4.89 16.97 -12.89
N ARG A 145 -5.71 15.94 -12.62
CA ARG A 145 -5.74 14.68 -13.38
C ARG A 145 -7.10 14.45 -13.99
N HIS A 146 -7.10 13.92 -15.22
CA HIS A 146 -8.31 13.61 -15.98
C HIS A 146 -8.40 12.11 -16.34
N THR A 147 -7.71 11.27 -15.60
CA THR A 147 -7.69 9.82 -15.81
C THR A 147 -9.03 9.22 -15.42
N GLY A 148 -9.61 8.39 -16.28
CA GLY A 148 -10.74 7.52 -15.96
C GLY A 148 -10.24 6.23 -15.31
N ASP A 149 -9.64 6.36 -14.12
CA ASP A 149 -8.92 5.30 -13.41
C ASP A 149 -9.89 4.37 -12.68
N PHE A 150 -10.57 3.50 -13.44
CA PHE A 150 -11.48 2.50 -12.87
C PHE A 150 -11.41 1.17 -13.63
N ALA A 151 -11.69 0.09 -12.93
CA ALA A 151 -11.90 -1.25 -13.45
C ALA A 151 -12.99 -1.96 -12.63
N VAL A 152 -13.59 -2.98 -13.20
CA VAL A 152 -14.66 -3.74 -12.54
C VAL A 152 -14.30 -5.21 -12.54
N PHE A 153 -14.36 -5.81 -11.36
CA PHE A 153 -14.24 -7.24 -11.14
C PHE A 153 -15.52 -7.79 -10.54
N ARG A 154 -15.65 -9.10 -10.50
CA ARG A 154 -16.72 -9.78 -9.77
C ARG A 154 -16.14 -10.85 -8.86
N ILE A 155 -16.63 -10.87 -7.61
CA ILE A 155 -16.37 -11.93 -6.66
C ILE A 155 -17.34 -13.05 -6.93
N TYR A 156 -16.83 -14.28 -6.97
CA TYR A 156 -17.59 -15.51 -7.01
C TYR A 156 -17.42 -16.28 -5.71
N ALA A 157 -18.43 -17.03 -5.36
CA ALA A 157 -18.49 -17.87 -4.17
C ALA A 157 -19.08 -19.24 -4.49
N GLY A 158 -18.97 -20.17 -3.57
CA GLY A 158 -19.73 -21.42 -3.63
C GLY A 158 -21.24 -21.17 -3.61
N LYS A 159 -22.04 -22.17 -3.95
CA LYS A 159 -23.52 -22.09 -3.96
C LYS A 159 -24.12 -21.75 -2.59
N ASP A 160 -23.36 -21.95 -1.52
CA ASP A 160 -23.69 -21.58 -0.14
C ASP A 160 -23.23 -20.17 0.23
N ASN A 161 -22.75 -19.39 -0.76
CA ASN A 161 -22.21 -18.03 -0.61
C ASN A 161 -20.92 -17.93 0.24
N ARG A 162 -20.22 -19.06 0.45
CA ARG A 162 -18.95 -19.12 1.17
C ARG A 162 -17.75 -19.00 0.24
N PRO A 163 -16.57 -18.59 0.75
CA PRO A 163 -15.34 -18.64 -0.02
C PRO A 163 -15.12 -19.99 -0.68
N ALA A 164 -14.71 -19.96 -1.94
CA ALA A 164 -14.36 -21.14 -2.72
C ALA A 164 -13.20 -20.80 -3.65
N ASP A 165 -12.38 -21.79 -3.98
CA ASP A 165 -11.42 -21.70 -5.07
C ASP A 165 -12.17 -21.60 -6.40
N TYR A 166 -11.46 -21.17 -7.45
CA TYR A 166 -12.06 -21.06 -8.77
C TYR A 166 -12.77 -22.36 -9.19
N SER A 167 -14.01 -22.22 -9.59
CA SER A 167 -14.81 -23.29 -10.22
C SER A 167 -15.80 -22.67 -11.23
N PRO A 168 -16.03 -23.33 -12.38
CA PRO A 168 -17.08 -22.90 -13.31
C PRO A 168 -18.49 -22.97 -12.69
N ASP A 169 -18.68 -23.73 -11.60
CA ASP A 169 -19.94 -23.87 -10.89
C ASP A 169 -20.18 -22.80 -9.82
N ASN A 170 -19.17 -21.96 -9.53
CA ASN A 170 -19.33 -20.86 -8.60
C ASN A 170 -20.33 -19.82 -9.12
N VAL A 171 -21.00 -19.18 -8.19
CA VAL A 171 -22.01 -18.15 -8.45
C VAL A 171 -21.53 -16.78 -7.97
N PRO A 172 -22.05 -15.67 -8.51
CA PRO A 172 -21.75 -14.33 -7.98
C PRO A 172 -21.98 -14.27 -6.46
N TYR A 173 -21.02 -13.67 -5.76
CA TYR A 173 -21.11 -13.46 -4.32
C TYR A 173 -22.22 -12.45 -3.97
N HIS A 174 -23.02 -12.74 -2.97
CA HIS A 174 -24.05 -11.87 -2.44
C HIS A 174 -23.66 -11.35 -1.05
N PRO A 175 -23.22 -10.07 -0.93
CA PRO A 175 -22.86 -9.49 0.36
C PRO A 175 -24.11 -9.27 1.25
N GLU A 176 -23.93 -9.37 2.57
CA GLU A 176 -24.99 -9.10 3.54
C GLU A 176 -25.43 -7.62 3.54
N TYR A 177 -24.49 -6.72 3.19
CA TYR A 177 -24.74 -5.29 3.11
C TYR A 177 -24.17 -4.70 1.82
N VAL A 178 -24.96 -3.86 1.18
CA VAL A 178 -24.59 -3.10 -0.01
C VAL A 178 -24.72 -1.61 0.30
N ALA A 179 -23.60 -0.88 0.20
CA ALA A 179 -23.63 0.57 0.35
C ALA A 179 -24.40 1.20 -0.83
N PRO A 180 -25.43 2.03 -0.57
CA PRO A 180 -26.17 2.68 -1.63
C PRO A 180 -25.31 3.73 -2.34
N ILE A 181 -25.46 3.83 -3.66
CA ILE A 181 -24.82 4.87 -4.45
C ILE A 181 -25.80 6.05 -4.53
N SER A 182 -25.40 7.22 -3.97
CA SER A 182 -26.16 8.45 -4.10
C SER A 182 -25.71 9.23 -5.34
N LEU A 183 -26.66 9.73 -6.10
CA LEU A 183 -26.44 10.65 -7.22
C LEU A 183 -26.77 12.11 -6.86
N ASP A 184 -27.10 12.40 -5.61
CA ASP A 184 -27.47 13.74 -5.15
C ASP A 184 -26.30 14.73 -5.15
N GLY A 185 -25.07 14.20 -5.26
CA GLY A 185 -23.84 14.97 -5.23
C GLY A 185 -23.49 15.48 -3.81
N TYR A 186 -22.59 16.47 -3.78
CA TYR A 186 -22.15 17.11 -2.53
C TYR A 186 -22.01 18.63 -2.77
N ARG A 187 -22.02 19.40 -1.69
CA ARG A 187 -21.91 20.87 -1.70
C ARG A 187 -20.69 21.28 -0.91
N GLU A 188 -20.24 22.52 -1.07
CA GLU A 188 -19.21 23.09 -0.21
C GLU A 188 -19.62 22.98 1.28
N GLY A 189 -18.71 22.48 2.11
CA GLY A 189 -18.96 22.20 3.52
C GLY A 189 -19.61 20.84 3.81
N SER A 190 -19.95 20.04 2.81
CA SER A 190 -20.40 18.66 3.04
C SER A 190 -19.30 17.82 3.66
N PHE A 191 -19.67 16.97 4.63
CA PHE A 191 -18.73 15.98 5.15
C PHE A 191 -18.43 14.94 4.07
N CYS A 192 -17.14 14.69 3.83
CA CYS A 192 -16.63 13.66 2.94
C CYS A 192 -15.56 12.83 3.65
N MET A 193 -15.58 11.54 3.44
CA MET A 193 -14.64 10.60 4.03
C MET A 193 -14.20 9.54 3.02
N THR A 194 -12.93 9.22 3.02
CA THR A 194 -12.38 8.06 2.32
C THR A 194 -12.07 6.97 3.34
N MET A 195 -12.56 5.77 3.12
CA MET A 195 -12.19 4.57 3.89
C MET A 195 -11.33 3.67 3.03
N GLY A 196 -10.30 3.07 3.62
CA GLY A 196 -9.42 2.15 2.93
C GLY A 196 -8.21 1.77 3.76
N TYR A 197 -7.29 1.06 3.14
CA TYR A 197 -6.05 0.59 3.75
C TYR A 197 -4.88 1.34 3.10
N PRO A 198 -4.49 2.52 3.62
CA PRO A 198 -3.32 3.24 3.12
C PRO A 198 -2.07 2.39 3.32
N GLY A 199 -1.10 2.50 2.42
CA GLY A 199 0.16 1.75 2.50
C GLY A 199 0.98 2.19 3.71
N SER A 200 1.80 3.22 3.56
CA SER A 200 2.63 3.76 4.65
C SER A 200 2.63 5.28 4.66
N THR A 201 2.82 5.84 5.83
CA THR A 201 3.02 7.29 6.02
C THR A 201 4.15 7.54 7.01
N GLU A 202 5.01 8.52 6.70
CA GLU A 202 6.17 8.90 7.49
C GLU A 202 5.96 10.26 8.18
N ARG A 203 4.89 10.37 8.98
CA ARG A 203 4.47 11.65 9.59
C ARG A 203 5.40 12.13 10.70
N TYR A 204 6.03 11.21 11.41
CA TYR A 204 6.80 11.49 12.63
C TYR A 204 8.31 11.42 12.42
N LEU A 205 8.79 11.35 11.18
CA LEU A 205 10.22 11.42 10.93
C LEU A 205 10.82 12.69 11.52
N SER A 206 12.00 12.54 12.15
CA SER A 206 12.84 13.65 12.57
C SER A 206 13.44 14.37 11.36
N SER A 207 14.07 15.52 11.59
CA SER A 207 14.82 16.22 10.55
C SER A 207 15.93 15.32 9.95
N PHE A 208 16.57 14.49 10.78
CA PHE A 208 17.60 13.55 10.36
C PHE A 208 17.04 12.45 9.45
N GLY A 209 15.86 11.89 9.80
CA GLY A 209 15.20 10.89 8.97
C GLY A 209 14.71 11.44 7.63
N ILE A 210 14.24 12.70 7.60
CA ILE A 210 13.88 13.38 6.35
C ILE A 210 15.11 13.61 5.47
N GLU A 211 16.23 13.99 6.05
CA GLU A 211 17.48 14.23 5.34
C GLU A 211 18.03 12.92 4.74
N GLU A 212 18.07 11.84 5.52
CA GLU A 212 18.42 10.50 5.06
C GLU A 212 17.48 10.04 3.92
N MET A 213 16.17 10.10 4.11
CA MET A 213 15.20 9.72 3.08
C MET A 213 15.43 10.49 1.78
N MET A 214 15.72 11.80 1.84
CA MET A 214 15.94 12.62 0.64
C MET A 214 17.24 12.29 -0.07
N THR A 215 18.33 12.10 0.68
CA THR A 215 19.69 12.00 0.12
C THR A 215 20.10 10.58 -0.21
N THR A 216 19.58 9.60 0.51
CA THR A 216 19.90 8.17 0.35
C THR A 216 18.79 7.43 -0.34
N THR A 217 17.67 7.22 0.35
CA THR A 217 16.59 6.37 -0.14
C THR A 217 15.97 6.91 -1.44
N ASN A 218 15.52 8.16 -1.45
CA ASN A 218 14.89 8.73 -2.64
C ASN A 218 15.90 8.98 -3.76
N GLN A 219 17.13 9.41 -3.43
CA GLN A 219 18.14 9.67 -4.46
C GLN A 219 18.55 8.37 -5.18
N ALA A 220 18.82 7.29 -4.45
CA ALA A 220 19.12 5.99 -5.04
C ALA A 220 17.95 5.49 -5.93
N GLN A 221 16.70 5.65 -5.48
CA GLN A 221 15.54 5.32 -6.30
C GLN A 221 15.46 6.17 -7.57
N ILE A 222 15.77 7.46 -7.50
CA ILE A 222 15.74 8.36 -8.64
C ILE A 222 16.78 7.93 -9.66
N ASP A 223 17.99 7.68 -9.24
CA ASP A 223 19.11 7.38 -10.13
C ASP A 223 18.97 5.99 -10.79
N VAL A 224 18.77 4.95 -9.99
CA VAL A 224 18.66 3.57 -10.49
C VAL A 224 17.40 3.38 -11.34
N ARG A 225 16.26 3.86 -10.85
CA ARG A 225 15.00 3.72 -11.59
C ARG A 225 14.99 4.60 -12.85
N GLY A 226 15.63 5.76 -12.84
CA GLY A 226 15.76 6.62 -14.03
C GLY A 226 16.42 5.90 -15.21
N VAL A 227 17.55 5.25 -14.95
CA VAL A 227 18.25 4.45 -15.98
C VAL A 227 17.39 3.26 -16.42
N LYS A 228 16.81 2.53 -15.47
CA LYS A 228 15.95 1.38 -15.74
C LYS A 228 14.73 1.76 -16.58
N GLN A 229 14.07 2.89 -16.28
CA GLN A 229 12.93 3.40 -17.04
C GLN A 229 13.30 3.72 -18.48
N ALA A 230 14.43 4.39 -18.70
CA ALA A 230 14.89 4.73 -20.04
C ALA A 230 15.14 3.48 -20.91
N ILE A 231 15.76 2.46 -20.35
CA ILE A 231 16.00 1.18 -21.03
C ILE A 231 14.68 0.47 -21.35
N TRP A 232 13.83 0.29 -20.35
CA TRP A 232 12.55 -0.40 -20.55
C TRP A 232 11.66 0.31 -21.55
N LYS A 233 11.54 1.64 -21.46
CA LYS A 233 10.73 2.43 -22.39
C LYS A 233 11.17 2.24 -23.83
N ARG A 234 12.47 2.30 -24.10
CA ARG A 234 13.00 2.08 -25.45
C ARG A 234 12.65 0.70 -25.99
N GLU A 235 12.79 -0.35 -25.20
CA GLU A 235 12.49 -1.72 -25.63
C GLU A 235 10.98 -1.95 -25.79
N MET A 236 10.16 -1.39 -24.89
CA MET A 236 8.70 -1.46 -24.95
C MET A 236 8.15 -0.73 -26.18
N ASP A 237 8.74 0.41 -26.57
CA ASP A 237 8.34 1.16 -27.77
C ASP A 237 8.72 0.43 -29.08
N SER A 238 9.66 -0.49 -29.01
CA SER A 238 10.12 -1.23 -30.20
C SER A 238 9.23 -2.42 -30.57
N ARG A 239 8.51 -3.03 -29.58
CA ARG A 239 7.73 -4.26 -29.78
C ARG A 239 6.57 -4.38 -28.81
N ASP A 240 5.36 -4.65 -29.33
CA ASP A 240 4.16 -4.85 -28.53
C ASP A 240 4.29 -6.02 -27.55
N SER A 241 4.92 -7.11 -27.94
CA SER A 241 5.13 -8.27 -27.05
C SER A 241 6.00 -7.91 -25.82
N ILE A 242 6.98 -7.02 -25.96
CA ILE A 242 7.77 -6.51 -24.83
C ILE A 242 6.96 -5.51 -24.02
N ARG A 243 6.24 -4.62 -24.69
CA ARG A 243 5.36 -3.64 -24.04
C ARG A 243 4.36 -4.32 -23.10
N ILE A 244 3.62 -5.30 -23.60
CA ILE A 244 2.64 -6.06 -22.81
C ILE A 244 3.35 -6.76 -21.63
N LYS A 245 4.45 -7.47 -21.88
CA LYS A 245 5.18 -8.23 -20.85
C LYS A 245 5.72 -7.38 -19.70
N TYR A 246 6.12 -6.15 -19.97
CA TYR A 246 6.77 -5.26 -19.00
C TYR A 246 5.86 -4.16 -18.46
N ALA A 247 4.61 -4.06 -18.94
CA ALA A 247 3.71 -2.96 -18.65
C ALA A 247 3.53 -2.69 -17.14
N SER A 248 3.18 -3.70 -16.34
CA SER A 248 2.99 -3.52 -14.89
C SER A 248 4.29 -3.23 -14.14
N LYS A 249 5.40 -3.90 -14.53
CA LYS A 249 6.72 -3.66 -13.92
C LYS A 249 7.23 -2.25 -14.21
N TYR A 250 7.00 -1.76 -15.42
CA TYR A 250 7.33 -0.39 -15.81
C TYR A 250 6.50 0.60 -15.00
N ASP A 251 5.20 0.38 -14.91
CA ASP A 251 4.26 1.24 -14.20
C ASP A 251 4.59 1.36 -12.72
N GLU A 252 4.78 0.24 -12.04
CA GLU A 252 5.19 0.21 -10.63
C GLU A 252 6.51 0.95 -10.41
N SER A 253 7.52 0.66 -11.23
CA SER A 253 8.82 1.30 -11.13
C SER A 253 8.75 2.80 -11.39
N SER A 254 7.95 3.25 -12.37
CA SER A 254 7.71 4.65 -12.68
C SER A 254 7.00 5.37 -11.54
N ASN A 255 6.02 4.71 -10.92
CA ASN A 255 5.27 5.28 -9.80
C ASN A 255 6.21 5.65 -8.63
N TYR A 256 7.08 4.75 -8.20
CA TYR A 256 8.07 5.02 -7.15
C TYR A 256 9.10 6.07 -7.56
N TRP A 257 9.59 6.01 -8.79
CA TRP A 257 10.55 6.98 -9.33
C TRP A 257 10.00 8.41 -9.28
N LYS A 258 8.80 8.61 -9.80
CA LYS A 258 8.15 9.93 -9.80
C LYS A 258 7.75 10.38 -8.40
N SER A 259 7.32 9.47 -7.53
CA SER A 259 7.02 9.78 -6.14
C SER A 259 8.26 10.33 -5.44
N SER A 260 9.42 9.67 -5.57
CA SER A 260 10.67 10.12 -4.94
C SER A 260 11.10 11.49 -5.43
N ILE A 261 11.01 11.75 -6.75
CA ILE A 261 11.27 13.08 -7.34
C ILE A 261 10.32 14.13 -6.76
N GLY A 262 9.02 13.80 -6.72
CA GLY A 262 7.98 14.70 -6.23
C GLY A 262 8.12 15.03 -4.75
N VAL A 263 8.40 14.02 -3.91
CA VAL A 263 8.64 14.17 -2.48
C VAL A 263 9.83 15.07 -2.21
N ASN A 264 11.00 14.78 -2.81
CA ASN A 264 12.20 15.61 -2.63
C ASN A 264 11.98 17.06 -3.05
N ARG A 265 11.30 17.28 -4.17
CA ARG A 265 10.95 18.63 -4.64
C ARG A 265 10.00 19.35 -3.66
N THR A 266 8.99 18.63 -3.15
CA THR A 266 7.98 19.20 -2.25
C THR A 266 8.57 19.55 -0.89
N ILE A 267 9.40 18.67 -0.31
CA ILE A 267 10.09 18.92 0.96
C ILE A 267 10.94 20.21 0.86
N LYS A 268 11.69 20.36 -0.23
CA LYS A 268 12.47 21.58 -0.49
C LYS A 268 11.57 22.82 -0.64
N LYS A 269 10.53 22.72 -1.50
CA LYS A 269 9.63 23.85 -1.80
C LYS A 269 8.86 24.35 -0.58
N LEU A 270 8.43 23.45 0.30
CA LEU A 270 7.63 23.78 1.48
C LEU A 270 8.47 24.00 2.75
N HIS A 271 9.79 23.94 2.63
CA HIS A 271 10.73 24.10 3.76
C HIS A 271 10.40 23.13 4.92
N VAL A 272 10.06 21.87 4.59
CA VAL A 272 9.62 20.89 5.60
C VAL A 272 10.74 20.59 6.58
N LEU A 273 11.98 20.46 6.09
CA LEU A 273 13.15 20.20 6.92
C LEU A 273 13.39 21.32 7.95
N ASP A 274 13.27 22.59 7.52
CA ASP A 274 13.44 23.74 8.42
C ASP A 274 12.34 23.78 9.50
N LYS A 275 11.10 23.46 9.12
CA LYS A 275 9.97 23.37 10.07
C LYS A 275 10.20 22.27 11.11
N LYS A 276 10.71 21.12 10.70
CA LYS A 276 11.03 20.01 11.63
C LYS A 276 12.15 20.39 12.58
N ARG A 277 13.23 21.00 12.09
CA ARG A 277 14.33 21.52 12.92
C ARG A 277 13.86 22.56 13.94
N ALA A 278 12.93 23.42 13.55
CA ALA A 278 12.32 24.39 14.48
C ALA A 278 11.52 23.66 15.59
N MET A 279 10.67 22.70 15.25
CA MET A 279 9.92 21.89 16.22
C MET A 279 10.86 21.11 17.17
N GLU A 280 11.93 20.51 16.64
CA GLU A 280 12.94 19.80 17.44
C GLU A 280 13.66 20.76 18.41
N THR A 281 13.93 22.00 17.98
CA THR A 281 14.53 23.02 18.83
C THR A 281 13.58 23.40 19.99
N GLU A 282 12.30 23.56 19.72
CA GLU A 282 11.29 23.80 20.75
C GLU A 282 11.17 22.63 21.73
N LEU A 283 11.16 21.41 21.21
CA LEU A 283 11.10 20.20 22.03
C LEU A 283 12.35 20.05 22.91
N ARG A 284 13.56 20.31 22.38
CA ARG A 284 14.80 20.32 23.17
C ARG A 284 14.72 21.36 24.31
N ARG A 285 14.21 22.54 24.03
CA ARG A 285 14.01 23.60 25.05
C ARG A 285 13.01 23.14 26.11
N TRP A 286 11.92 22.52 25.72
CA TRP A 286 10.92 21.99 26.65
C TRP A 286 11.49 20.89 27.56
N ILE A 287 12.30 19.97 27.01
CA ILE A 287 13.00 18.95 27.80
C ILE A 287 13.91 19.56 28.84
N GLN A 288 14.65 20.63 28.48
CA GLN A 288 15.61 21.30 29.37
C GLN A 288 14.96 22.11 30.50
N GLN A 289 13.67 22.45 30.43
CA GLN A 289 12.96 23.18 31.46
C GLN A 289 12.68 22.35 32.73
N THR A 290 12.61 21.03 32.64
CA THR A 290 12.39 20.09 33.76
C THR A 290 13.30 18.88 33.58
N PRO A 291 14.62 19.05 33.78
CA PRO A 291 15.58 17.99 33.46
C PRO A 291 15.42 16.76 34.34
N GLU A 292 15.03 16.91 35.62
CA GLU A 292 14.88 15.78 36.55
C GLU A 292 13.76 14.78 36.10
N GLU A 293 12.69 15.28 35.53
CA GLU A 293 11.59 14.43 35.03
C GLU A 293 11.82 13.92 33.61
N ARG A 294 12.71 14.53 32.84
CA ARG A 294 12.86 14.32 31.38
C ARG A 294 14.29 13.99 30.96
N GLU A 295 15.14 13.65 31.93
CA GLU A 295 16.55 13.31 31.68
C GLU A 295 16.72 12.20 30.64
N HIS A 296 15.84 11.20 30.66
CA HIS A 296 15.81 10.11 29.68
C HIS A 296 15.53 10.57 28.25
N LEU A 297 14.95 11.76 28.04
CA LEU A 297 14.69 12.33 26.72
C LEU A 297 15.86 13.15 26.19
N LEU A 298 16.82 13.57 27.04
CA LEU A 298 17.97 14.38 26.63
C LEU A 298 18.88 13.62 25.66
N HIS A 299 19.02 12.32 25.85
CA HIS A 299 19.85 11.47 24.99
C HIS A 299 19.16 11.07 23.70
N LEU A 300 17.81 11.08 23.65
CA LEU A 300 17.03 10.65 22.51
C LEU A 300 17.44 11.33 21.18
N PHE A 301 17.63 12.65 21.21
CA PHE A 301 17.99 13.40 20.00
C PHE A 301 19.42 13.16 19.54
N SER A 302 20.36 13.02 20.48
CA SER A 302 21.74 12.67 20.14
C SER A 302 21.86 11.26 19.58
N ASP A 303 21.09 10.33 20.15
CA ASP A 303 21.07 8.96 19.70
C ASP A 303 20.42 8.81 18.31
N LEU A 304 19.30 9.52 18.07
CA LEU A 304 18.69 9.60 16.74
C LEU A 304 19.66 10.18 15.72
N GLU A 305 20.31 11.31 16.04
CA GLU A 305 21.29 11.94 15.14
C GLU A 305 22.44 11.00 14.81
N LEU A 306 23.00 10.34 15.83
CA LEU A 306 24.10 9.40 15.67
C LEU A 306 23.71 8.20 14.80
N ASN A 307 22.54 7.62 15.05
CA ASN A 307 22.05 6.47 14.28
C ASN A 307 21.85 6.82 12.80
N TYR A 308 21.20 7.95 12.50
CA TYR A 308 21.01 8.36 11.09
C TYR A 308 22.33 8.70 10.42
N LYS A 309 23.28 9.36 11.09
CA LYS A 309 24.61 9.63 10.53
C LYS A 309 25.40 8.35 10.28
N SER A 310 25.31 7.35 11.14
CA SER A 310 25.96 6.05 10.95
C SER A 310 25.39 5.32 9.74
N CYS A 311 24.07 5.35 9.53
CA CYS A 311 23.45 4.80 8.33
C CYS A 311 23.94 5.48 7.04
N LEU A 312 24.05 6.81 7.05
CA LEU A 312 24.55 7.57 5.89
C LEU A 312 26.00 7.22 5.52
N LEU A 313 26.87 7.03 6.51
CA LEU A 313 28.26 6.63 6.29
C LEU A 313 28.34 5.21 5.70
N TYR A 314 27.58 4.26 6.24
CA TYR A 314 27.58 2.87 5.77
C TYR A 314 27.08 2.75 4.30
N THR A 315 26.08 3.55 3.92
CA THR A 315 25.53 3.52 2.55
C THR A 315 26.43 4.24 1.54
N SER A 316 27.23 5.24 1.95
CA SER A 316 28.21 5.87 1.06
C SER A 316 29.40 4.95 0.78
N ASP A 317 29.91 4.24 1.78
CA ASP A 317 31.03 3.30 1.59
C ASP A 317 30.65 2.09 0.72
N ALA A 318 29.41 1.60 0.83
CA ALA A 318 28.91 0.51 0.00
C ALA A 318 28.66 0.90 -1.48
N ALA A 319 28.64 2.19 -1.80
CA ALA A 319 28.50 2.68 -3.17
C ALA A 319 29.84 2.87 -3.90
N ASP A 320 30.96 2.89 -3.13
CA ASP A 320 32.33 3.04 -3.66
C ASP A 320 33.03 1.68 -3.87
N GLU A 321 32.44 0.54 -3.45
CA GLU A 321 32.85 -0.84 -3.77
C GLU A 321 32.02 -1.43 -4.93
#